data_c7ea515ba5ba0cb32ee77a6056d98c34
#
_entry.id   c7ea515ba5ba0cb32ee77a6056d98c34
#
_cell.length_a   1.000
_cell.length_b   1.000
_cell.length_c   1.000
_cell.angle_alpha   90.00
_cell.angle_beta   90.00
_cell.angle_gamma   90.00
#
_symmetry.space_group_name_H-M   'P 1'
#
loop_
_entity.id
_entity.type
_entity.pdbx_description
1 polymer ?
#
loop_
_entity_poly.entity_id
_entity_poly.type
_entity_poly.pdbx_seq_one_letter_code
_entity_poly.pdbx_strand_id
1 'polypeptide(L)'
;MNVIDKCWRGNPLWRSQRQQLAKCSVGFAGKMINNIGKDVVKYKVIDPFDDPLNPKSGTLRYGTTMIKGKVRITFKNSMTITLQRPLLLSSFTTIDGRGVDVHITGAGCLLVYQATNIIIHGLLIHHCKAQPPSTVMGPNMKVIPLGQMDGDAIRLVTARKVWIDHNTLNQDKVMLLGHDDGHLRDKNMKVTVIFNHFGPKCNQRMPRVRHGYAHVANNFYQGWEQYAIGGSMSPSIKSEANFFVAPNDVGNKEVTWRKGEKGLWKFYSVGDVFKNGASFRKQTGVGGAKPSYNQEQNFKVVDAGSVKQLTSESGVLRCSRSLIC
;
A
#
# COMPACT_ATOMS: atom_id res chain seq x y z
N MET A 1 -16.54 -12.16 -3.70
CA MET A 1 -16.20 -10.90 -3.00
C MET A 1 -15.45 -11.26 -1.73
N ASN A 2 -14.28 -10.67 -1.49
CA ASN A 2 -13.46 -10.93 -0.30
C ASN A 2 -14.08 -10.30 0.97
N VAL A 3 -13.49 -10.57 2.14
CA VAL A 3 -14.02 -10.14 3.44
C VAL A 3 -14.01 -8.62 3.63
N ILE A 4 -13.05 -7.92 3.03
CA ILE A 4 -12.94 -6.46 3.09
C ILE A 4 -14.07 -5.83 2.30
N ASP A 5 -14.26 -6.27 1.04
CA ASP A 5 -15.29 -5.76 0.15
C ASP A 5 -16.70 -5.99 0.71
N LYS A 6 -16.96 -7.18 1.23
CA LYS A 6 -18.25 -7.48 1.88
C LYS A 6 -18.59 -6.49 2.99
N CYS A 7 -17.57 -5.96 3.68
CA CYS A 7 -17.77 -5.06 4.82
C CYS A 7 -18.23 -3.65 4.41
N TRP A 8 -17.72 -3.08 3.30
CA TRP A 8 -17.99 -1.68 2.98
C TRP A 8 -18.75 -1.44 1.67
N ARG A 9 -18.63 -2.35 0.68
CA ARG A 9 -19.24 -2.14 -0.65
C ARG A 9 -20.75 -2.27 -0.65
N GLY A 10 -21.32 -3.08 0.24
CA GLY A 10 -22.77 -3.27 0.34
C GLY A 10 -23.57 -2.11 0.97
N ASN A 11 -22.90 -1.04 1.40
CA ASN A 11 -23.57 0.08 2.06
C ASN A 11 -24.07 1.13 1.05
N PRO A 12 -25.39 1.27 0.81
CA PRO A 12 -25.92 2.27 -0.12
C PRO A 12 -25.70 3.71 0.36
N LEU A 13 -25.47 3.90 1.65
CA LEU A 13 -25.19 5.20 2.27
C LEU A 13 -23.70 5.54 2.37
N TRP A 14 -22.85 4.84 1.63
CA TRP A 14 -21.40 5.00 1.72
C TRP A 14 -20.92 6.45 1.59
N ARG A 15 -21.62 7.29 0.83
CA ARG A 15 -21.27 8.72 0.62
C ARG A 15 -21.39 9.55 1.89
N SER A 16 -22.45 9.36 2.66
CA SER A 16 -22.68 10.02 3.93
C SER A 16 -21.93 9.34 5.07
N GLN A 17 -21.77 8.01 4.98
CA GLN A 17 -21.15 7.16 6.00
C GLN A 17 -19.73 6.73 5.65
N ARG A 18 -18.95 7.58 4.97
CA ARG A 18 -17.57 7.26 4.51
C ARG A 18 -16.66 6.71 5.62
N GLN A 19 -16.87 7.12 6.87
CA GLN A 19 -16.08 6.63 8.00
C GLN A 19 -16.26 5.14 8.31
N GLN A 20 -17.33 4.50 7.83
CA GLN A 20 -17.54 3.06 8.01
C GLN A 20 -16.42 2.22 7.35
N LEU A 21 -15.81 2.74 6.29
CA LEU A 21 -14.64 2.13 5.65
C LEU A 21 -13.58 1.70 6.68
N ALA A 22 -13.29 2.54 7.66
CA ALA A 22 -12.25 2.29 8.65
C ALA A 22 -12.47 1.04 9.54
N LYS A 23 -13.69 0.47 9.54
CA LYS A 23 -14.02 -0.75 10.26
C LYS A 23 -13.72 -2.05 9.50
N CYS A 24 -13.32 -1.94 8.22
CA CYS A 24 -13.27 -3.09 7.31
C CYS A 24 -11.87 -3.68 7.11
N SER A 25 -10.81 -3.04 7.62
CA SER A 25 -9.45 -3.54 7.52
C SER A 25 -9.22 -4.79 8.36
N VAL A 26 -8.36 -5.67 7.87
CA VAL A 26 -7.88 -6.89 8.53
C VAL A 26 -6.35 -6.95 8.52
N GLY A 27 -5.75 -8.05 8.94
CA GLY A 27 -4.31 -8.19 9.01
C GLY A 27 -3.70 -7.30 10.10
N PHE A 28 -2.42 -6.98 10.00
CA PHE A 28 -1.72 -6.21 11.05
C PHE A 28 -2.24 -4.78 11.25
N ALA A 29 -2.93 -4.19 10.29
CA ALA A 29 -3.62 -2.92 10.48
C ALA A 29 -4.78 -3.05 11.48
N GLY A 30 -5.51 -4.17 11.47
CA GLY A 30 -6.71 -4.37 12.25
C GLY A 30 -7.77 -3.32 11.91
N LYS A 31 -8.80 -3.21 12.71
CA LYS A 31 -9.80 -2.16 12.54
C LYS A 31 -9.23 -0.80 12.86
N MET A 32 -9.48 0.17 11.99
CA MET A 32 -8.94 1.53 12.05
C MET A 32 -9.90 2.49 12.79
N ILE A 33 -10.47 2.03 13.91
CA ILE A 33 -11.51 2.79 14.65
C ILE A 33 -11.03 4.15 15.14
N ASN A 34 -9.73 4.35 15.33
CA ASN A 34 -9.17 5.65 15.70
C ASN A 34 -9.28 6.71 14.59
N ASN A 35 -9.60 6.30 13.35
CA ASN A 35 -9.88 7.22 12.23
C ASN A 35 -11.37 7.64 12.17
N ILE A 36 -12.16 7.23 13.15
CA ILE A 36 -13.59 7.53 13.27
C ILE A 36 -13.81 8.47 14.46
N GLY A 37 -14.78 9.36 14.35
CA GLY A 37 -15.19 10.22 15.47
C GLY A 37 -15.79 11.53 15.01
N LYS A 38 -16.33 12.30 15.98
CA LYS A 38 -16.83 13.65 15.75
C LYS A 38 -15.70 14.65 15.55
N ASP A 39 -14.52 14.37 16.09
CA ASP A 39 -13.29 15.14 16.00
C ASP A 39 -12.52 14.99 14.68
N VAL A 40 -13.05 14.20 13.73
CA VAL A 40 -12.44 14.02 12.41
C VAL A 40 -12.75 15.24 11.53
N VAL A 41 -11.71 15.98 11.16
CA VAL A 41 -11.82 17.08 10.19
C VAL A 41 -12.17 16.50 8.81
N LYS A 42 -13.27 16.95 8.22
CA LYS A 42 -13.68 16.59 6.86
C LYS A 42 -13.05 17.61 5.90
N TYR A 43 -12.00 17.20 5.19
CA TYR A 43 -11.29 18.04 4.25
C TYR A 43 -11.60 17.60 2.81
N LYS A 44 -11.84 18.58 1.94
CA LYS A 44 -12.12 18.31 0.53
C LYS A 44 -11.07 18.97 -0.36
N VAL A 45 -10.35 18.16 -1.13
CA VAL A 45 -9.42 18.64 -2.16
C VAL A 45 -10.23 19.19 -3.33
N ILE A 46 -9.91 20.42 -3.72
CA ILE A 46 -10.58 21.14 -4.82
C ILE A 46 -9.59 21.63 -5.88
N ASP A 47 -8.31 21.63 -5.55
CA ASP A 47 -7.21 22.12 -6.39
C ASP A 47 -6.14 21.03 -6.55
N PRO A 48 -5.81 20.60 -7.79
CA PRO A 48 -4.77 19.63 -8.05
C PRO A 48 -3.33 20.16 -7.92
N PHE A 49 -3.14 21.43 -7.65
CA PHE A 49 -1.83 22.04 -7.49
C PHE A 49 -1.03 21.43 -6.34
N ASP A 50 0.30 21.40 -6.48
CA ASP A 50 1.23 20.96 -5.42
C ASP A 50 2.34 21.99 -5.22
N ASP A 51 2.47 22.52 -3.99
CA ASP A 51 3.62 23.28 -3.55
C ASP A 51 4.27 22.54 -2.38
N PRO A 52 5.49 22.02 -2.53
CA PRO A 52 6.14 21.22 -1.53
C PRO A 52 6.48 21.93 -0.22
N LEU A 53 6.67 23.24 -0.24
CA LEU A 53 7.09 24.03 0.92
C LEU A 53 5.99 24.92 1.46
N ASN A 54 5.09 25.41 0.58
CA ASN A 54 4.00 26.34 0.96
C ASN A 54 2.64 25.76 0.51
N PRO A 55 2.15 24.68 1.15
CA PRO A 55 0.90 24.05 0.76
C PRO A 55 -0.28 25.04 0.86
N LYS A 56 -1.03 25.21 -0.22
CA LYS A 56 -2.19 26.06 -0.28
C LYS A 56 -3.45 25.32 0.19
N SER A 57 -4.35 26.02 0.87
CA SER A 57 -5.66 25.46 1.22
C SER A 57 -6.40 25.00 -0.04
N GLY A 58 -7.07 23.85 0.05
CA GLY A 58 -7.74 23.20 -1.08
C GLY A 58 -6.89 22.15 -1.79
N THR A 59 -5.57 22.06 -1.54
CA THR A 59 -4.68 21.07 -2.15
C THR A 59 -4.53 19.79 -1.30
N LEU A 60 -4.08 18.70 -1.90
CA LEU A 60 -3.87 17.44 -1.18
C LEU A 60 -2.78 17.59 -0.11
N ARG A 61 -1.64 18.22 -0.43
CA ARG A 61 -0.54 18.41 0.51
C ARG A 61 -0.97 19.21 1.74
N TYR A 62 -1.80 20.23 1.57
CA TYR A 62 -2.37 20.95 2.72
C TYR A 62 -3.14 20.02 3.66
N GLY A 63 -4.00 19.17 3.08
CA GLY A 63 -4.80 18.20 3.85
C GLY A 63 -3.95 17.19 4.64
N THR A 64 -2.78 16.79 4.10
CA THR A 64 -1.91 15.78 4.72
C THR A 64 -0.90 16.36 5.71
N THR A 65 -0.57 17.66 5.64
CA THR A 65 0.55 18.24 6.41
C THR A 65 0.14 19.39 7.32
N MET A 66 -0.87 20.17 6.94
CA MET A 66 -1.26 21.41 7.65
C MET A 66 -2.41 21.19 8.64
N ILE A 67 -3.25 20.17 8.44
CA ILE A 67 -4.36 19.87 9.33
C ILE A 67 -3.85 19.04 10.51
N LYS A 68 -4.08 19.54 11.72
CA LYS A 68 -3.73 18.83 12.96
C LYS A 68 -4.82 17.82 13.34
N GLY A 69 -4.41 16.71 13.95
CA GLY A 69 -5.32 15.68 14.45
C GLY A 69 -5.83 14.74 13.37
N LYS A 70 -7.07 14.28 13.52
CA LYS A 70 -7.67 13.32 12.60
C LYS A 70 -8.25 14.02 11.38
N VAL A 71 -7.89 13.57 10.19
CA VAL A 71 -8.40 14.16 8.94
C VAL A 71 -8.92 13.07 8.00
N ARG A 72 -10.07 13.34 7.39
CA ARG A 72 -10.57 12.60 6.23
C ARG A 72 -10.56 13.49 5.02
N ILE A 73 -9.72 13.10 4.06
CA ILE A 73 -9.51 13.79 2.81
C ILE A 73 -10.38 13.13 1.75
N THR A 74 -11.20 13.92 1.07
CA THR A 74 -12.02 13.54 -0.08
C THR A 74 -11.75 14.51 -1.22
N PHE A 75 -12.26 14.23 -2.41
CA PHE A 75 -12.01 15.05 -3.60
C PHE A 75 -13.32 15.58 -4.17
N LYS A 76 -13.29 16.80 -4.69
CA LYS A 76 -14.48 17.44 -5.29
C LYS A 76 -14.83 16.82 -6.64
N ASN A 77 -13.82 16.63 -7.48
CA ASN A 77 -13.93 16.11 -8.85
C ASN A 77 -12.79 15.15 -9.15
N SER A 78 -12.87 14.43 -10.26
CA SER A 78 -11.73 13.72 -10.84
C SER A 78 -10.61 14.70 -11.14
N MET A 79 -9.37 14.34 -10.82
CA MET A 79 -8.21 15.21 -11.00
C MET A 79 -6.89 14.43 -11.07
N THR A 80 -5.89 15.02 -11.70
CA THR A 80 -4.50 14.54 -11.69
C THR A 80 -3.66 15.49 -10.85
N ILE A 81 -3.08 14.97 -9.76
CA ILE A 81 -2.19 15.70 -8.86
C ILE A 81 -0.76 15.28 -9.19
N THR A 82 0.00 16.20 -9.79
CA THR A 82 1.42 15.98 -10.10
C THR A 82 2.26 16.52 -8.95
N LEU A 83 2.75 15.63 -8.11
CA LEU A 83 3.61 15.99 -6.98
C LEU A 83 4.96 16.49 -7.47
N GLN A 84 5.39 17.64 -6.97
CA GLN A 84 6.72 18.20 -7.24
C GLN A 84 7.81 17.55 -6.36
N ARG A 85 7.44 17.04 -5.18
CA ARG A 85 8.28 16.30 -4.23
C ARG A 85 7.44 15.28 -3.47
N PRO A 86 8.05 14.29 -2.80
CA PRO A 86 7.32 13.26 -2.06
C PRO A 86 6.29 13.87 -1.10
N LEU A 87 5.13 13.22 -1.01
CA LEU A 87 4.04 13.63 -0.13
C LEU A 87 4.10 12.82 1.17
N LEU A 88 4.40 13.50 2.27
CA LEU A 88 4.35 12.89 3.60
C LEU A 88 2.92 12.87 4.14
N LEU A 89 2.55 11.76 4.76
CA LEU A 89 1.24 11.60 5.39
C LEU A 89 1.34 11.71 6.90
N SER A 90 0.53 12.58 7.51
CA SER A 90 0.41 12.69 8.96
C SER A 90 -0.36 11.52 9.56
N SER A 91 -0.13 11.23 10.84
CA SER A 91 -0.93 10.22 11.57
C SER A 91 -2.42 10.57 11.57
N PHE A 92 -3.26 9.54 11.63
CA PHE A 92 -4.74 9.65 11.63
C PHE A 92 -5.32 10.27 10.35
N THR A 93 -4.64 10.05 9.22
CA THR A 93 -5.09 10.51 7.90
C THR A 93 -5.83 9.40 7.15
N THR A 94 -7.01 9.72 6.65
CA THR A 94 -7.74 8.88 5.69
C THR A 94 -7.83 9.61 4.36
N ILE A 95 -7.25 9.05 3.30
CA ILE A 95 -7.44 9.51 1.92
C ILE A 95 -8.46 8.59 1.27
N ASP A 96 -9.61 9.13 0.89
CA ASP A 96 -10.76 8.40 0.36
C ASP A 96 -11.13 8.95 -1.02
N GLY A 97 -10.65 8.28 -2.07
CA GLY A 97 -10.89 8.62 -3.48
C GLY A 97 -12.22 8.13 -4.05
N ARG A 98 -13.05 7.42 -3.28
CA ARG A 98 -14.30 6.84 -3.79
C ARG A 98 -15.22 7.86 -4.45
N GLY A 99 -15.70 7.49 -5.65
CA GLY A 99 -16.68 8.25 -6.42
C GLY A 99 -16.09 9.25 -7.39
N VAL A 100 -14.76 9.34 -7.52
CA VAL A 100 -14.02 10.16 -8.48
C VAL A 100 -12.70 9.48 -8.86
N ASP A 101 -12.17 9.79 -10.04
CA ASP A 101 -10.88 9.28 -10.50
C ASP A 101 -9.78 10.26 -10.07
N VAL A 102 -8.97 9.86 -9.11
CA VAL A 102 -7.86 10.67 -8.58
C VAL A 102 -6.54 10.04 -8.93
N HIS A 103 -5.75 10.73 -9.75
CA HIS A 103 -4.42 10.31 -10.14
C HIS A 103 -3.36 11.04 -9.30
N ILE A 104 -2.42 10.28 -8.75
CA ILE A 104 -1.22 10.79 -8.08
C ILE A 104 -0.01 10.40 -8.92
N THR A 105 0.76 11.40 -9.34
CA THR A 105 1.93 11.22 -10.21
C THR A 105 3.09 12.11 -9.75
N GLY A 106 4.24 12.03 -10.42
CA GLY A 106 5.33 12.99 -10.28
C GLY A 106 6.45 12.52 -9.36
N ALA A 107 6.91 13.38 -8.49
CA ALA A 107 8.15 13.17 -7.75
C ALA A 107 7.94 12.37 -6.46
N GLY A 108 8.40 11.10 -6.42
CA GLY A 108 8.53 10.30 -5.19
C GLY A 108 7.24 9.91 -4.48
N CYS A 109 6.09 10.07 -5.09
CA CYS A 109 4.73 9.77 -4.63
C CYS A 109 4.49 9.75 -3.10
N LEU A 110 3.97 8.66 -2.51
CA LEU A 110 3.49 8.68 -1.13
C LEU A 110 4.54 8.12 -0.14
N LEU A 111 4.80 8.86 0.93
CA LEU A 111 5.70 8.47 2.02
C LEU A 111 4.97 8.50 3.37
N VAL A 112 4.93 7.35 4.03
CA VAL A 112 4.50 7.22 5.42
C VAL A 112 5.74 7.03 6.29
N TYR A 113 6.12 8.07 7.01
CA TYR A 113 7.32 8.10 7.83
C TYR A 113 6.97 8.31 9.30
N GLN A 114 7.28 7.33 10.15
CA GLN A 114 7.01 7.35 11.58
C GLN A 114 5.57 7.74 11.95
N ALA A 115 4.61 7.35 11.11
CA ALA A 115 3.21 7.72 11.27
C ALA A 115 2.32 6.50 11.48
N THR A 116 1.13 6.72 12.03
CA THR A 116 0.19 5.67 12.40
C THR A 116 -1.26 6.01 12.02
N ASN A 117 -2.10 4.99 11.89
CA ASN A 117 -3.53 5.15 11.61
C ASN A 117 -3.79 5.87 10.28
N ILE A 118 -3.27 5.30 9.19
CA ILE A 118 -3.38 5.86 7.85
C ILE A 118 -4.21 4.92 6.96
N ILE A 119 -5.16 5.50 6.24
CA ILE A 119 -5.95 4.81 5.22
C ILE A 119 -5.71 5.50 3.88
N ILE A 120 -5.30 4.72 2.87
CA ILE A 120 -5.14 5.14 1.49
C ILE A 120 -6.07 4.28 0.65
N HIS A 121 -7.12 4.89 0.09
CA HIS A 121 -8.17 4.15 -0.57
C HIS A 121 -8.67 4.85 -1.83
N GLY A 122 -8.75 4.09 -2.93
CA GLY A 122 -9.39 4.54 -4.16
C GLY A 122 -8.57 5.53 -4.98
N LEU A 123 -7.24 5.38 -5.05
CA LEU A 123 -6.33 6.24 -5.83
C LEU A 123 -5.67 5.48 -6.98
N LEU A 124 -5.41 6.20 -8.08
CA LEU A 124 -4.53 5.75 -9.15
C LEU A 124 -3.15 6.38 -8.94
N ILE A 125 -2.15 5.58 -8.60
CA ILE A 125 -0.79 6.04 -8.33
C ILE A 125 0.13 5.49 -9.41
N HIS A 126 0.76 6.37 -10.19
CA HIS A 126 1.56 5.96 -11.33
C HIS A 126 2.60 7.02 -11.72
N HIS A 127 3.61 6.60 -12.51
CA HIS A 127 4.68 7.46 -13.00
C HIS A 127 5.41 8.24 -11.89
N CYS A 128 5.60 7.59 -10.74
CA CYS A 128 6.38 8.15 -9.64
C CYS A 128 7.87 8.12 -9.99
N LYS A 129 8.52 9.28 -9.97
CA LYS A 129 9.92 9.43 -10.39
C LYS A 129 10.85 9.46 -9.20
N ALA A 130 12.04 8.90 -9.35
CA ALA A 130 13.12 9.04 -8.40
C ALA A 130 13.45 10.52 -8.16
N GLN A 131 13.84 10.87 -6.93
CA GLN A 131 14.13 12.23 -6.52
C GLN A 131 15.47 12.31 -5.79
N PRO A 132 16.29 13.33 -6.10
CA PRO A 132 17.46 13.66 -5.30
C PRO A 132 17.03 14.14 -3.89
N PRO A 133 17.99 14.27 -2.95
CA PRO A 133 17.72 14.86 -1.66
C PRO A 133 17.01 16.21 -1.78
N SER A 134 15.99 16.42 -0.95
CA SER A 134 15.14 17.61 -1.03
C SER A 134 14.50 17.92 0.33
N THR A 135 13.83 19.06 0.43
CA THR A 135 13.05 19.43 1.62
C THR A 135 11.57 19.53 1.26
N VAL A 136 10.71 19.14 2.18
CA VAL A 136 9.25 19.20 2.00
C VAL A 136 8.56 19.69 3.27
N MET A 137 7.41 20.30 3.11
CA MET A 137 6.48 20.49 4.22
C MET A 137 5.97 19.13 4.67
N GLY A 138 6.29 18.76 5.88
CA GLY A 138 5.85 17.54 6.53
C GLY A 138 4.72 17.77 7.54
N PRO A 139 4.32 16.72 8.27
CA PRO A 139 3.33 16.80 9.32
C PRO A 139 3.64 17.88 10.36
N ASN A 140 2.58 18.45 10.93
CA ASN A 140 2.67 19.53 11.93
C ASN A 140 3.38 20.80 11.44
N MET A 141 3.30 21.09 10.15
CA MET A 141 3.88 22.32 9.54
C MET A 141 5.41 22.43 9.74
N LYS A 142 6.09 21.31 9.77
CA LYS A 142 7.56 21.27 9.87
C LYS A 142 8.17 20.98 8.51
N VAL A 143 9.16 21.76 8.11
CA VAL A 143 9.98 21.46 6.95
C VAL A 143 10.92 20.29 7.30
N ILE A 144 10.87 19.22 6.51
CA ILE A 144 11.61 17.97 6.75
C ILE A 144 12.57 17.74 5.59
N PRO A 145 13.87 17.50 5.85
CA PRO A 145 14.80 17.06 4.84
C PRO A 145 14.54 15.60 4.50
N LEU A 146 14.55 15.28 3.21
CA LEU A 146 14.45 13.93 2.68
C LEU A 146 15.75 13.58 1.95
N GLY A 147 16.23 12.37 2.18
CA GLY A 147 17.29 11.78 1.38
C GLY A 147 16.80 11.40 -0.01
N GLN A 148 17.66 10.74 -0.78
CA GLN A 148 17.30 10.23 -2.10
C GLN A 148 16.10 9.27 -2.03
N MET A 149 15.16 9.43 -2.96
CA MET A 149 13.97 8.60 -3.11
C MET A 149 14.01 7.85 -4.44
N ASP A 150 13.68 6.55 -4.41
CA ASP A 150 13.79 5.65 -5.57
C ASP A 150 12.59 5.75 -6.55
N GLY A 151 11.56 6.52 -6.22
CA GLY A 151 10.32 6.61 -7.01
C GLY A 151 9.35 5.47 -6.77
N ASP A 152 9.31 4.93 -5.57
CA ASP A 152 8.26 3.98 -5.18
C ASP A 152 6.88 4.67 -5.17
N ALA A 153 5.82 3.97 -5.60
CA ALA A 153 4.46 4.50 -5.50
C ALA A 153 4.09 4.75 -4.03
N ILE A 154 4.42 3.80 -3.16
CA ILE A 154 4.18 3.91 -1.72
C ILE A 154 5.42 3.41 -0.98
N ARG A 155 5.91 4.21 -0.03
CA ARG A 155 6.99 3.83 0.88
C ARG A 155 6.55 3.94 2.33
N LEU A 156 6.76 2.87 3.09
CA LEU A 156 6.47 2.83 4.53
C LEU A 156 7.78 2.73 5.31
N VAL A 157 7.98 3.64 6.28
CA VAL A 157 9.16 3.69 7.15
C VAL A 157 8.72 3.81 8.60
N THR A 158 9.03 2.83 9.43
CA THR A 158 8.64 2.80 10.85
C THR A 158 7.13 3.13 11.04
N ALA A 159 6.32 2.71 10.08
CA ALA A 159 4.89 3.00 10.04
C ALA A 159 4.09 1.93 10.79
N ARG A 160 2.96 2.32 11.35
CA ARG A 160 2.06 1.42 12.10
C ARG A 160 0.62 1.66 11.70
N LYS A 161 -0.22 0.60 11.71
CA LYS A 161 -1.64 0.70 11.37
C LYS A 161 -1.87 1.50 10.08
N VAL A 162 -1.27 1.04 8.99
CA VAL A 162 -1.47 1.57 7.64
C VAL A 162 -2.30 0.59 6.85
N TRP A 163 -3.37 1.07 6.23
CA TRP A 163 -4.23 0.28 5.36
C TRP A 163 -4.29 0.91 3.97
N ILE A 164 -3.88 0.14 2.97
CA ILE A 164 -3.84 0.52 1.56
C ILE A 164 -4.77 -0.44 0.83
N ASP A 165 -5.83 0.08 0.23
CA ASP A 165 -6.92 -0.73 -0.31
C ASP A 165 -7.56 -0.09 -1.54
N HIS A 166 -7.94 -0.90 -2.53
CA HIS A 166 -8.58 -0.46 -3.77
C HIS A 166 -7.84 0.67 -4.50
N ASN A 167 -6.50 0.66 -4.45
CA ASN A 167 -5.68 1.55 -5.26
C ASN A 167 -5.18 0.82 -6.50
N THR A 168 -5.09 1.52 -7.61
CA THR A 168 -4.41 1.03 -8.81
C THR A 168 -2.98 1.57 -8.83
N LEU A 169 -2.00 0.67 -8.74
CA LEU A 169 -0.58 0.99 -8.75
C LEU A 169 0.02 0.51 -10.08
N ASN A 170 0.35 1.45 -10.97
CA ASN A 170 1.03 1.15 -12.24
C ASN A 170 2.40 1.83 -12.22
N GLN A 171 3.43 1.09 -11.78
CA GLN A 171 4.70 1.68 -11.40
C GLN A 171 5.86 0.70 -11.53
N ASP A 172 7.05 1.18 -11.91
CA ASP A 172 8.30 0.40 -11.91
C ASP A 172 8.58 -0.19 -10.52
N LYS A 173 8.58 0.63 -9.48
CA LYS A 173 8.79 0.21 -8.08
C LYS A 173 7.51 0.43 -7.28
N VAL A 174 6.80 -0.64 -6.94
CA VAL A 174 5.43 -0.56 -6.38
C VAL A 174 5.44 -0.18 -4.91
N MET A 175 5.93 -1.04 -4.03
CA MET A 175 5.91 -0.84 -2.58
C MET A 175 7.25 -1.13 -1.92
N LEU A 176 7.84 -0.14 -1.24
CA LEU A 176 9.00 -0.33 -0.38
C LEU A 176 8.57 -0.28 1.10
N LEU A 177 8.76 -1.41 1.78
CA LEU A 177 8.51 -1.57 3.20
C LEU A 177 9.85 -1.51 3.93
N GLY A 178 10.21 -0.32 4.40
CA GLY A 178 11.46 0.00 5.08
C GLY A 178 12.20 1.21 4.52
N HIS A 179 13.18 1.70 5.29
CA HIS A 179 14.02 2.83 4.93
C HIS A 179 15.27 2.39 4.17
N ASP A 180 16.42 2.33 4.83
CA ASP A 180 17.69 1.83 4.32
C ASP A 180 18.15 0.62 5.15
N ASP A 181 19.29 0.06 4.79
CA ASP A 181 19.80 -1.15 5.42
C ASP A 181 20.19 -0.94 6.89
N GLY A 182 20.57 0.28 7.29
CA GLY A 182 20.93 0.66 8.66
C GLY A 182 19.75 1.07 9.56
N HIS A 183 18.55 1.23 9.00
CA HIS A 183 17.40 1.69 9.77
C HIS A 183 16.74 0.56 10.59
N LEU A 184 17.35 0.18 11.70
CA LEU A 184 16.98 -0.99 12.50
C LEU A 184 15.58 -0.92 13.12
N ARG A 185 14.97 0.27 13.22
CA ARG A 185 13.60 0.44 13.73
C ARG A 185 12.57 -0.33 12.89
N ASP A 186 12.85 -0.54 11.60
CA ASP A 186 11.99 -1.30 10.70
C ASP A 186 11.91 -2.81 11.02
N LYS A 187 12.78 -3.34 11.89
CA LYS A 187 12.68 -4.72 12.42
C LYS A 187 11.36 -4.98 13.13
N ASN A 188 10.74 -3.95 13.69
CA ASN A 188 9.45 -4.06 14.38
C ASN A 188 8.24 -3.96 13.44
N MET A 189 8.48 -3.69 12.16
CA MET A 189 7.40 -3.53 11.19
C MET A 189 6.77 -4.89 10.86
N LYS A 190 5.44 -4.95 10.93
CA LYS A 190 4.63 -6.11 10.58
C LYS A 190 3.60 -5.68 9.54
N VAL A 191 3.62 -6.33 8.37
CA VAL A 191 2.79 -5.96 7.23
C VAL A 191 1.98 -7.15 6.76
N THR A 192 0.73 -6.91 6.39
CA THR A 192 -0.12 -7.84 5.65
C THR A 192 -0.37 -7.26 4.26
N VAL A 193 -0.07 -8.03 3.23
CA VAL A 193 -0.36 -7.71 1.82
C VAL A 193 -1.36 -8.74 1.33
N ILE A 194 -2.61 -8.31 1.09
CA ILE A 194 -3.72 -9.24 0.83
C ILE A 194 -4.69 -8.70 -0.22
N PHE A 195 -5.26 -9.61 -1.01
CA PHE A 195 -6.28 -9.37 -2.04
C PHE A 195 -5.91 -8.32 -3.08
N ASN A 196 -4.61 -8.18 -3.39
CA ASN A 196 -4.16 -7.29 -4.44
C ASN A 196 -4.06 -8.02 -5.78
N HIS A 197 -4.24 -7.24 -6.86
CA HIS A 197 -3.87 -7.62 -8.20
C HIS A 197 -2.67 -6.78 -8.63
N PHE A 198 -1.52 -7.40 -8.78
CA PHE A 198 -0.32 -6.81 -9.34
C PHE A 198 -0.29 -7.11 -10.84
N GLY A 199 -0.47 -6.08 -11.65
CA GLY A 199 -0.68 -6.21 -13.08
C GLY A 199 0.61 -6.30 -13.90
N PRO A 200 0.47 -6.44 -15.24
CA PRO A 200 1.57 -6.82 -16.14
C PRO A 200 2.64 -5.74 -16.34
N LYS A 201 2.45 -4.53 -15.84
CA LYS A 201 3.40 -3.42 -15.95
C LYS A 201 4.12 -3.09 -14.64
N CYS A 202 4.07 -3.99 -13.67
CA CYS A 202 4.83 -3.86 -12.43
C CYS A 202 6.19 -4.54 -12.61
N ASN A 203 7.28 -3.78 -12.46
CA ASN A 203 8.62 -4.34 -12.64
C ASN A 203 9.07 -5.10 -11.39
N GLN A 204 8.98 -4.48 -10.21
CA GLN A 204 9.51 -5.01 -8.97
C GLN A 204 8.80 -4.46 -7.71
N ARG A 205 9.14 -5.04 -6.55
CA ARG A 205 8.69 -4.56 -5.22
C ARG A 205 7.18 -4.72 -4.97
N MET A 206 6.67 -5.92 -5.11
CA MET A 206 5.25 -6.24 -4.86
C MET A 206 5.01 -7.19 -3.66
N PRO A 207 5.55 -6.92 -2.48
CA PRO A 207 6.39 -5.82 -2.02
C PRO A 207 7.90 -6.14 -2.02
N ARG A 208 8.74 -5.13 -1.74
CA ARG A 208 10.10 -5.31 -1.21
C ARG A 208 10.15 -4.97 0.27
N VAL A 209 10.66 -5.89 1.10
CA VAL A 209 10.74 -5.75 2.55
C VAL A 209 12.20 -5.58 3.00
N ARG A 210 12.49 -4.53 3.75
CA ARG A 210 13.74 -4.37 4.49
C ARG A 210 13.46 -4.56 5.96
N HIS A 211 14.12 -5.55 6.58
CA HIS A 211 13.84 -5.94 7.95
C HIS A 211 12.38 -6.39 8.17
N GLY A 212 12.02 -6.71 9.40
CA GLY A 212 10.64 -6.95 9.81
C GLY A 212 9.99 -8.21 9.22
N TYR A 213 8.68 -8.24 9.26
CA TYR A 213 7.86 -9.37 8.87
C TYR A 213 6.76 -8.95 7.88
N ALA A 214 6.55 -9.75 6.83
CA ALA A 214 5.42 -9.61 5.93
C ALA A 214 4.66 -10.93 5.74
N HIS A 215 3.34 -10.87 5.89
CA HIS A 215 2.40 -11.91 5.46
C HIS A 215 1.79 -11.47 4.13
N VAL A 216 2.16 -12.16 3.06
CA VAL A 216 1.71 -11.90 1.70
C VAL A 216 0.75 -13.03 1.32
N ALA A 217 -0.56 -12.75 1.28
CA ALA A 217 -1.57 -13.78 1.14
C ALA A 217 -2.66 -13.43 0.13
N ASN A 218 -3.16 -14.41 -0.60
CA ASN A 218 -4.26 -14.28 -1.54
C ASN A 218 -4.14 -13.12 -2.53
N ASN A 219 -2.94 -12.86 -3.05
CA ASN A 219 -2.71 -11.87 -4.10
C ASN A 219 -2.56 -12.56 -5.46
N PHE A 220 -2.98 -11.86 -6.50
CA PHE A 220 -2.77 -12.24 -7.89
C PHE A 220 -1.61 -11.44 -8.48
N TYR A 221 -0.61 -12.15 -9.02
CA TYR A 221 0.54 -11.57 -9.70
C TYR A 221 0.48 -11.95 -11.18
N GLN A 222 0.33 -10.95 -12.04
CA GLN A 222 0.25 -11.12 -13.48
C GLN A 222 1.48 -10.52 -14.16
N GLY A 223 2.56 -11.27 -14.17
CA GLY A 223 3.84 -10.85 -14.69
C GLY A 223 4.63 -9.94 -13.73
N TRP A 224 5.91 -9.88 -13.94
CA TRP A 224 6.90 -8.97 -13.34
C TRP A 224 8.13 -8.96 -14.25
N GLU A 225 8.91 -7.89 -14.21
CA GLU A 225 10.13 -7.83 -15.03
C GLU A 225 11.35 -8.35 -14.25
N GLN A 226 11.58 -7.86 -13.04
CA GLN A 226 12.71 -8.29 -12.21
C GLN A 226 12.31 -9.34 -11.16
N TYR A 227 11.33 -9.04 -10.32
CA TYR A 227 10.83 -9.96 -9.28
C TYR A 227 9.48 -9.50 -8.72
N ALA A 228 8.69 -10.43 -8.20
CA ALA A 228 7.45 -10.10 -7.50
C ALA A 228 7.73 -9.70 -6.04
N ILE A 229 8.33 -10.58 -5.24
CA ILE A 229 8.57 -10.38 -3.81
C ILE A 229 10.06 -10.25 -3.54
N GLY A 230 10.49 -9.13 -2.98
CA GLY A 230 11.90 -8.89 -2.69
C GLY A 230 12.20 -8.67 -1.22
N GLY A 231 13.48 -8.81 -0.86
CA GLY A 231 13.94 -8.50 0.49
C GLY A 231 15.41 -8.13 0.61
N SER A 232 15.74 -7.46 1.71
CA SER A 232 17.10 -7.19 2.16
C SER A 232 17.14 -7.13 3.67
N MET A 233 18.32 -7.32 4.27
CA MET A 233 18.52 -7.31 5.72
C MET A 233 17.71 -8.35 6.49
N SER A 234 17.61 -9.57 5.92
CA SER A 234 17.00 -10.75 6.56
C SER A 234 15.57 -10.58 7.06
N PRO A 235 14.63 -10.09 6.23
CA PRO A 235 13.23 -10.05 6.62
C PRO A 235 12.64 -11.45 6.73
N SER A 236 11.50 -11.55 7.41
CA SER A 236 10.70 -12.76 7.42
C SER A 236 9.46 -12.56 6.54
N ILE A 237 9.32 -13.35 5.47
CA ILE A 237 8.20 -13.25 4.53
C ILE A 237 7.50 -14.60 4.42
N LYS A 238 6.21 -14.61 4.75
CA LYS A 238 5.31 -15.73 4.49
C LYS A 238 4.47 -15.42 3.25
N SER A 239 4.68 -16.17 2.18
CA SER A 239 3.81 -16.21 1.00
C SER A 239 2.77 -17.31 1.21
N GLU A 240 1.47 -16.98 1.14
CA GLU A 240 0.41 -17.94 1.44
C GLU A 240 -0.76 -17.84 0.47
N ALA A 241 -1.01 -18.91 -0.25
CA ALA A 241 -2.13 -19.04 -1.18
C ALA A 241 -2.24 -17.89 -2.20
N ASN A 242 -1.11 -17.38 -2.70
CA ASN A 242 -1.06 -16.43 -3.80
C ASN A 242 -1.13 -17.15 -5.15
N PHE A 243 -1.47 -16.44 -6.20
CA PHE A 243 -1.51 -16.96 -7.56
C PHE A 243 -0.51 -16.19 -8.42
N PHE A 244 0.59 -16.84 -8.81
CA PHE A 244 1.67 -16.26 -9.60
C PHE A 244 1.60 -16.74 -11.05
N VAL A 245 1.53 -15.82 -11.99
CA VAL A 245 1.69 -16.07 -13.43
C VAL A 245 2.94 -15.35 -13.89
N ALA A 246 3.99 -16.08 -14.21
CA ALA A 246 5.21 -15.48 -14.70
C ALA A 246 5.02 -14.79 -16.07
N PRO A 247 5.86 -13.82 -16.45
CA PRO A 247 5.79 -13.18 -17.76
C PRO A 247 5.99 -14.20 -18.89
N ASN A 248 5.48 -13.88 -20.09
CA ASN A 248 5.57 -14.80 -21.24
C ASN A 248 6.97 -14.88 -21.87
N ASP A 249 7.75 -13.81 -21.76
CA ASP A 249 9.11 -13.77 -22.25
C ASP A 249 10.05 -14.75 -21.51
N VAL A 250 11.26 -14.90 -22.03
CA VAL A 250 12.30 -15.76 -21.42
C VAL A 250 12.84 -15.18 -20.11
N GLY A 251 12.28 -14.03 -19.66
CA GLY A 251 12.71 -13.28 -18.52
C GLY A 251 12.61 -14.02 -17.19
N ASN A 252 12.69 -13.29 -16.11
CA ASN A 252 12.80 -13.86 -14.79
C ASN A 252 11.52 -14.59 -14.35
N LYS A 253 11.57 -15.92 -14.26
CA LYS A 253 10.47 -16.77 -13.77
C LYS A 253 10.48 -16.93 -12.24
N GLU A 254 11.57 -16.54 -11.57
CA GLU A 254 11.66 -16.59 -10.11
C GLU A 254 10.83 -15.45 -9.48
N VAL A 255 9.96 -15.82 -8.55
CA VAL A 255 9.10 -14.90 -7.82
C VAL A 255 9.91 -14.00 -6.88
N THR A 256 11.02 -14.53 -6.33
CA THR A 256 11.72 -13.89 -5.20
C THR A 256 13.05 -13.27 -5.61
N TRP A 257 13.40 -12.18 -4.93
CA TRP A 257 14.72 -11.60 -4.99
C TRP A 257 15.26 -11.27 -3.60
N ARG A 258 16.53 -11.61 -3.37
CA ARG A 258 17.22 -11.37 -2.09
C ARG A 258 18.50 -10.60 -2.33
N LYS A 259 18.64 -9.44 -1.70
CA LYS A 259 19.88 -8.67 -1.74
C LYS A 259 20.88 -9.27 -0.73
N GLY A 260 21.92 -9.90 -1.21
CA GLY A 260 22.91 -10.60 -0.39
C GLY A 260 22.45 -12.00 0.03
N GLU A 261 23.29 -13.00 -0.16
CA GLU A 261 22.95 -14.40 0.14
C GLU A 261 23.29 -14.81 1.57
N LYS A 262 24.07 -14.01 2.28
CA LYS A 262 24.51 -14.27 3.67
C LYS A 262 23.52 -13.63 4.65
N GLY A 263 22.63 -14.43 5.20
CA GLY A 263 21.69 -13.95 6.23
C GLY A 263 20.66 -15.00 6.63
N LEU A 264 20.02 -14.79 7.77
CA LEU A 264 18.92 -15.64 8.28
C LEU A 264 17.60 -15.30 7.57
N TRP A 265 17.58 -15.47 6.27
CA TRP A 265 16.40 -15.22 5.44
C TRP A 265 15.29 -16.24 5.77
N LYS A 266 14.09 -15.73 6.00
CA LYS A 266 12.91 -16.56 6.23
C LYS A 266 11.89 -16.26 5.15
N PHE A 267 12.14 -16.80 3.95
CA PHE A 267 11.23 -16.74 2.81
C PHE A 267 10.67 -18.12 2.57
N TYR A 268 9.37 -18.29 2.70
CA TYR A 268 8.72 -19.56 2.43
C TYR A 268 7.32 -19.36 1.86
N SER A 269 6.90 -20.34 1.09
CA SER A 269 5.67 -20.39 0.33
C SER A 269 4.80 -21.54 0.83
N VAL A 270 3.52 -21.28 1.03
CA VAL A 270 2.54 -22.27 1.47
C VAL A 270 1.27 -22.14 0.65
N GLY A 271 0.89 -23.19 -0.08
CA GLY A 271 -0.35 -23.22 -0.86
C GLY A 271 -0.40 -22.23 -2.04
N ASP A 272 0.73 -21.63 -2.42
CA ASP A 272 0.82 -20.76 -3.59
C ASP A 272 0.68 -21.58 -4.90
N VAL A 273 0.06 -20.98 -5.91
CA VAL A 273 -0.06 -21.54 -7.25
C VAL A 273 0.89 -20.82 -8.20
N PHE A 274 1.67 -21.60 -8.95
CA PHE A 274 2.67 -21.13 -9.91
C PHE A 274 2.26 -21.52 -11.32
N LYS A 275 2.14 -20.53 -12.23
CA LYS A 275 1.79 -20.73 -13.62
C LYS A 275 2.83 -20.11 -14.56
N ASN A 276 2.86 -20.58 -15.79
CA ASN A 276 3.76 -20.10 -16.83
C ASN A 276 5.25 -20.18 -16.46
N GLY A 277 5.64 -21.25 -15.73
CA GLY A 277 7.01 -21.47 -15.28
C GLY A 277 7.43 -20.63 -14.06
N ALA A 278 6.51 -19.92 -13.41
CA ALA A 278 6.80 -19.25 -12.16
C ALA A 278 7.37 -20.20 -11.12
N SER A 279 8.36 -19.77 -10.36
CA SER A 279 9.01 -20.59 -9.35
C SER A 279 9.37 -19.82 -8.08
N PHE A 280 9.39 -20.52 -6.96
CA PHE A 280 9.87 -20.04 -5.67
C PHE A 280 11.01 -20.96 -5.22
N ARG A 281 12.20 -20.78 -5.82
CA ARG A 281 13.27 -21.79 -5.82
C ARG A 281 13.93 -21.99 -4.46
N LYS A 282 14.16 -20.93 -3.73
CA LYS A 282 14.81 -21.01 -2.41
C LYS A 282 13.80 -20.73 -1.30
N GLN A 283 13.33 -21.77 -0.65
CA GLN A 283 12.60 -21.65 0.60
C GLN A 283 13.58 -21.75 1.78
N THR A 284 13.52 -20.80 2.69
CA THR A 284 14.36 -20.75 3.89
C THR A 284 13.49 -20.45 5.12
N GLY A 285 13.85 -21.01 6.26
CA GLY A 285 13.07 -20.82 7.49
C GLY A 285 11.85 -21.72 7.57
N VAL A 286 12.09 -23.03 7.59
CA VAL A 286 11.07 -24.08 7.68
C VAL A 286 10.07 -23.79 8.81
N GLY A 287 8.77 -23.91 8.50
CA GLY A 287 7.69 -23.72 9.46
C GLY A 287 7.41 -22.28 9.85
N GLY A 288 7.81 -21.35 9.00
CA GLY A 288 7.75 -19.91 9.17
C GLY A 288 6.71 -19.40 10.17
N ALA A 289 7.08 -18.39 10.92
CA ALA A 289 6.24 -17.84 11.97
C ALA A 289 4.83 -17.55 11.46
N LYS A 290 3.82 -18.14 12.08
CA LYS A 290 2.44 -17.71 11.86
C LYS A 290 2.34 -16.22 12.14
N PRO A 291 1.57 -15.44 11.35
CA PRO A 291 1.35 -14.04 11.68
C PRO A 291 0.71 -13.96 13.08
N SER A 292 1.26 -13.09 13.92
CA SER A 292 0.77 -12.89 15.31
C SER A 292 -0.48 -11.99 15.32
N TYR A 293 -1.57 -12.44 14.69
CA TYR A 293 -2.82 -11.70 14.64
C TYR A 293 -3.61 -11.86 15.94
N ASN A 294 -4.21 -10.77 16.40
CA ASN A 294 -5.28 -10.82 17.38
C ASN A 294 -6.63 -11.10 16.67
N GLN A 295 -7.71 -11.20 17.44
CA GLN A 295 -9.04 -11.53 16.92
C GLN A 295 -9.52 -10.55 15.83
N GLU A 296 -9.29 -9.23 15.98
CA GLU A 296 -9.70 -8.21 15.01
C GLU A 296 -8.86 -8.19 13.74
N GLN A 297 -7.62 -8.69 13.83
CA GLN A 297 -6.66 -8.76 12.73
C GLN A 297 -6.84 -10.04 11.90
N ASN A 298 -7.46 -11.06 12.50
CA ASN A 298 -7.56 -12.37 11.89
C ASN A 298 -8.48 -12.37 10.68
N PHE A 299 -8.13 -13.17 9.68
CA PHE A 299 -8.92 -13.40 8.48
C PHE A 299 -8.64 -14.81 7.95
N LYS A 300 -9.61 -15.33 7.19
CA LYS A 300 -9.45 -16.63 6.54
C LYS A 300 -8.65 -16.48 5.24
N VAL A 301 -7.49 -17.11 5.16
CA VAL A 301 -6.80 -17.32 3.89
C VAL A 301 -7.60 -18.36 3.10
N VAL A 302 -7.90 -18.03 1.84
CA VAL A 302 -8.67 -18.90 0.96
C VAL A 302 -7.75 -19.62 -0.02
N ASP A 303 -8.25 -20.66 -0.65
CA ASP A 303 -7.50 -21.40 -1.67
C ASP A 303 -7.03 -20.49 -2.82
N ALA A 304 -5.79 -20.70 -3.29
CA ALA A 304 -5.18 -19.87 -4.33
C ALA A 304 -5.95 -19.90 -5.66
N GLY A 305 -6.68 -20.98 -5.97
CA GLY A 305 -7.53 -21.07 -7.16
C GLY A 305 -8.63 -20.01 -7.21
N SER A 306 -9.09 -19.54 -6.05
CA SER A 306 -10.12 -18.50 -5.94
C SER A 306 -9.58 -17.07 -6.09
N VAL A 307 -8.25 -16.88 -6.05
CA VAL A 307 -7.63 -15.55 -5.94
C VAL A 307 -7.96 -14.64 -7.12
N LYS A 308 -7.97 -15.15 -8.36
CA LYS A 308 -8.30 -14.33 -9.53
C LYS A 308 -9.69 -13.69 -9.41
N GLN A 309 -10.69 -14.44 -8.94
CA GLN A 309 -12.04 -13.93 -8.74
C GLN A 309 -12.10 -12.94 -7.56
N LEU A 310 -11.37 -13.22 -6.47
CA LEU A 310 -11.36 -12.36 -5.28
C LEU A 310 -10.65 -11.02 -5.48
N THR A 311 -9.77 -10.95 -6.48
CA THR A 311 -8.96 -9.77 -6.81
C THR A 311 -9.38 -9.09 -8.12
N SER A 312 -10.46 -9.56 -8.77
CA SER A 312 -10.90 -8.99 -10.06
C SER A 312 -11.25 -7.51 -10.00
N GLU A 313 -11.66 -7.03 -8.83
CA GLU A 313 -12.05 -5.64 -8.59
C GLU A 313 -11.14 -4.94 -7.55
N SER A 314 -9.89 -5.38 -7.42
CA SER A 314 -8.97 -4.86 -6.40
C SER A 314 -8.47 -3.42 -6.65
N GLY A 315 -8.65 -2.89 -7.85
CA GLY A 315 -8.28 -1.52 -8.20
C GLY A 315 -9.30 -0.47 -7.76
N VAL A 316 -9.16 0.72 -8.32
CA VAL A 316 -10.10 1.82 -8.10
C VAL A 316 -11.48 1.47 -8.68
N LEU A 317 -12.50 1.61 -7.86
CA LEU A 317 -13.88 1.37 -8.25
C LEU A 317 -14.60 2.68 -8.58
N ARG A 318 -15.24 2.71 -9.74
CA ARG A 318 -16.15 3.79 -10.14
C ARG A 318 -17.46 3.67 -9.39
N CYS A 319 -17.51 4.15 -8.16
CA CYS A 319 -18.72 4.15 -7.36
C CYS A 319 -19.75 5.11 -7.94
N SER A 320 -20.85 4.59 -8.45
CA SER A 320 -21.94 5.39 -9.02
C SER A 320 -22.65 6.23 -7.94
N ARG A 321 -23.31 7.34 -8.37
CA ARG A 321 -24.07 8.19 -7.45
C ARG A 321 -25.34 7.51 -6.91
N SER A 322 -25.89 6.57 -7.65
CA SER A 322 -27.16 5.91 -7.38
C SER A 322 -27.02 4.49 -6.87
N LEU A 323 -25.83 3.91 -6.84
CA LEU A 323 -25.60 2.50 -6.57
C LEU A 323 -24.59 2.26 -5.43
N ILE A 324 -24.65 1.05 -4.95
CA ILE A 324 -23.64 0.41 -4.11
C ILE A 324 -22.25 0.56 -4.76
N CYS A 325 -21.25 0.90 -4.01
CA CYS A 325 -19.89 0.90 -4.49
C CYS A 325 -19.37 -0.53 -4.63
#